data_bb009dc6bafab60d47098fdc8db2ffee
#
_entry.id   bb009dc6bafab60d47098fdc8db2ffee
#
_cell.length_a   1.000
_cell.length_b   1.000
_cell.length_c   1.000
_cell.angle_alpha   90.00
_cell.angle_beta   90.00
_cell.angle_gamma   90.00
#
_symmetry.space_group_name_H-M   'P 1'
#
loop_
_entity.id
_entity.type
_entity.pdbx_description
1 polymer ?
#
loop_
_entity_poly.entity_id
_entity_poly.type
_entity_poly.pdbx_seq_one_letter_code
_entity_poly.pdbx_strand_id
1 'polypeptide(L)'
;YINSNCLILLTAITIGTIGYMLHFFNIHFPYNIDVSFYASFFYLIGYISKNKIIHYPPKHSLAICLLIVNIILSQILPRTDMAWNNCGWYGLNAINAIGGTFAIILITKTYFDNIYATPIKLFFKWAGHNTIIILGLSQIISTYIKIGFSYFSVPEIMNPFLRHMFLWIILYILSIIIRKYFPRIIGQK
;
A
#
# COMPACT_ATOMS: atom_id res chain seq x y z
N TYR A 1 35.18 1.47 3.58
CA TYR A 1 34.10 0.84 2.78
C TYR A 1 32.79 1.01 3.52
N ILE A 2 32.03 2.05 3.18
CA ILE A 2 30.67 2.21 3.70
C ILE A 2 29.84 1.11 3.05
N ASN A 3 29.22 0.27 3.88
CA ASN A 3 28.34 -0.81 3.40
C ASN A 3 27.24 -0.15 2.53
N SER A 4 27.02 -0.63 1.32
CA SER A 4 26.02 -0.08 0.38
C SER A 4 24.64 0.08 1.01
N ASN A 5 24.24 -0.82 1.92
CA ASN A 5 22.98 -0.73 2.66
C ASN A 5 22.94 0.45 3.64
N CYS A 6 24.09 0.83 4.24
CA CYS A 6 24.17 1.97 5.13
C CYS A 6 24.00 3.28 4.34
N LEU A 7 24.59 3.36 3.16
CA LEU A 7 24.44 4.52 2.28
C LEU A 7 22.96 4.68 1.85
N ILE A 8 22.31 3.59 1.43
CA ILE A 8 20.90 3.62 1.05
C ILE A 8 20.00 4.03 2.23
N LEU A 9 20.32 3.56 3.45
CA LEU A 9 19.57 3.95 4.64
C LEU A 9 19.71 5.45 4.94
N LEU A 10 20.93 5.98 4.84
CA LEU A 10 21.17 7.41 5.01
C LEU A 10 20.43 8.23 3.95
N THR A 11 20.48 7.83 2.69
CA THR A 11 19.72 8.50 1.62
C THR A 11 18.22 8.41 1.86
N ALA A 12 17.69 7.28 2.34
CA ALA A 12 16.29 7.15 2.68
C ALA A 12 15.86 8.15 3.76
N ILE A 13 16.63 8.22 4.85
CA ILE A 13 16.36 9.15 5.95
C ILE A 13 16.44 10.60 5.48
N THR A 14 17.48 10.97 4.72
CA THR A 14 17.64 12.34 4.23
C THR A 14 16.51 12.76 3.28
N ILE A 15 16.16 11.91 2.31
CA ILE A 15 15.05 12.19 1.39
C ILE A 15 13.72 12.29 2.14
N GLY A 16 13.46 11.36 3.07
CA GLY A 16 12.24 11.39 3.86
C GLY A 16 12.13 12.63 4.76
N THR A 17 13.25 13.07 5.37
CA THR A 17 13.27 14.30 6.17
C THR A 17 13.06 15.54 5.32
N ILE A 18 13.60 15.59 4.10
CA ILE A 18 13.31 16.68 3.14
C ILE A 18 11.81 16.72 2.83
N GLY A 19 11.18 15.58 2.52
CA GLY A 19 9.74 15.52 2.26
C GLY A 19 8.92 16.02 3.46
N TYR A 20 9.30 15.64 4.67
CA TYR A 20 8.65 16.11 5.89
C TYR A 20 8.85 17.62 6.13
N MET A 21 10.05 18.16 5.88
CA MET A 21 10.31 19.59 6.00
C MET A 21 9.50 20.40 5.00
N LEU A 22 9.35 19.94 3.76
CA LEU A 22 8.49 20.57 2.77
C LEU A 22 7.03 20.65 3.26
N HIS A 23 6.53 19.55 3.85
CA HIS A 23 5.21 19.55 4.49
C HIS A 23 5.13 20.55 5.66
N PHE A 24 6.12 20.56 6.55
CA PHE A 24 6.15 21.44 7.72
C PHE A 24 6.12 22.93 7.35
N PHE A 25 6.83 23.29 6.28
CA PHE A 25 6.84 24.66 5.76
C PHE A 25 5.68 24.97 4.80
N ASN A 26 4.72 24.06 4.61
CA ASN A 26 3.60 24.20 3.68
C ASN A 26 4.04 24.51 2.24
N ILE A 27 5.18 23.97 1.82
CA ILE A 27 5.68 24.12 0.46
C ILE A 27 5.09 22.99 -0.39
N HIS A 28 4.22 23.36 -1.32
CA HIS A 28 3.57 22.40 -2.22
C HIS A 28 4.13 22.54 -3.62
N PHE A 29 4.60 21.40 -4.16
CA PHE A 29 5.02 21.32 -5.54
C PHE A 29 3.89 20.77 -6.43
N PRO A 30 3.86 21.16 -7.73
CA PRO A 30 2.90 20.59 -8.65
C PRO A 30 3.09 19.06 -8.74
N TYR A 31 2.00 18.34 -8.98
CA TYR A 31 1.97 16.88 -9.10
C TYR A 31 2.39 16.11 -7.84
N ASN A 32 2.28 16.70 -6.65
CA ASN A 32 2.64 16.09 -5.37
C ASN A 32 4.09 15.55 -5.32
N ILE A 33 5.03 16.27 -5.92
CA ILE A 33 6.46 15.92 -5.90
C ILE A 33 7.01 15.90 -4.47
N ASP A 34 6.54 16.81 -3.62
CA ASP A 34 6.82 16.89 -2.18
C ASP A 34 6.47 15.58 -1.46
N VAL A 35 5.31 15.00 -1.75
CA VAL A 35 4.88 13.70 -1.21
C VAL A 35 5.76 12.56 -1.71
N SER A 36 6.28 12.66 -2.94
CA SER A 36 7.17 11.64 -3.52
C SER A 36 8.46 11.48 -2.72
N PHE A 37 9.01 12.57 -2.17
CA PHE A 37 10.17 12.49 -1.28
C PHE A 37 9.87 11.68 -0.03
N TYR A 38 8.73 11.92 0.58
CA TYR A 38 8.30 11.16 1.76
C TYR A 38 8.03 9.70 1.43
N ALA A 39 7.36 9.41 0.32
CA ALA A 39 7.09 8.05 -0.14
C ALA A 39 8.38 7.26 -0.48
N SER A 40 9.39 7.93 -1.01
CA SER A 40 10.69 7.33 -1.35
C SER A 40 11.40 6.76 -0.13
N PHE A 41 11.19 7.31 1.06
CA PHE A 41 11.69 6.76 2.31
C PHE A 41 11.19 5.32 2.52
N PHE A 42 9.89 5.09 2.40
CA PHE A 42 9.31 3.75 2.58
C PHE A 42 9.77 2.78 1.50
N TYR A 43 9.88 3.26 0.26
CA TYR A 43 10.39 2.44 -0.84
C TYR A 43 11.81 1.96 -0.58
N LEU A 44 12.73 2.84 -0.19
CA LEU A 44 14.12 2.50 0.07
C LEU A 44 14.27 1.57 1.29
N ILE A 45 13.49 1.77 2.35
CA ILE A 45 13.44 0.85 3.49
C ILE A 45 12.96 -0.53 3.06
N GLY A 46 11.89 -0.59 2.25
CA GLY A 46 11.38 -1.85 1.69
C GLY A 46 12.45 -2.56 0.85
N TYR A 47 13.19 -1.82 0.03
CA TYR A 47 14.26 -2.36 -0.80
C TYR A 47 15.38 -3.00 0.05
N ILE A 48 15.88 -2.32 1.07
CA ILE A 48 16.93 -2.84 1.96
C ILE A 48 16.44 -4.05 2.73
N SER A 49 15.19 -4.01 3.19
CA SER A 49 14.62 -5.02 4.08
C SER A 49 14.16 -6.27 3.34
N LYS A 50 13.97 -6.20 2.02
CA LYS A 50 13.39 -7.27 1.19
C LYS A 50 13.97 -8.65 1.48
N ASN A 51 15.28 -8.81 1.39
CA ASN A 51 15.92 -10.11 1.56
C ASN A 51 15.79 -10.62 3.00
N LYS A 52 15.92 -9.73 3.99
CA LYS A 52 15.77 -10.09 5.40
C LYS A 52 14.33 -10.53 5.71
N ILE A 53 13.34 -9.80 5.21
CA ILE A 53 11.93 -10.09 5.42
C ILE A 53 11.54 -11.42 4.74
N ILE A 54 12.02 -11.69 3.54
CA ILE A 54 11.72 -12.94 2.81
C ILE A 54 12.23 -14.16 3.59
N HIS A 55 13.42 -14.09 4.16
CA HIS A 55 14.04 -15.20 4.89
C HIS A 55 13.70 -15.24 6.38
N TYR A 56 13.00 -14.23 6.91
CA TYR A 56 12.63 -14.19 8.31
C TYR A 56 11.60 -15.30 8.65
N PRO A 57 11.86 -16.13 9.67
CA PRO A 57 10.93 -17.19 10.02
C PRO A 57 9.61 -16.62 10.54
N PRO A 58 8.45 -17.20 10.17
CA PRO A 58 7.17 -16.75 10.67
C PRO A 58 7.05 -17.03 12.19
N LYS A 59 6.75 -15.99 12.96
CA LYS A 59 6.52 -16.06 14.42
C LYS A 59 5.15 -15.49 14.73
N HIS A 60 4.19 -16.35 15.09
CA HIS A 60 2.81 -15.96 15.39
C HIS A 60 2.72 -14.91 16.49
N SER A 61 3.41 -15.13 17.61
CA SER A 61 3.36 -14.20 18.75
C SER A 61 3.87 -12.81 18.40
N LEU A 62 4.97 -12.73 17.64
CA LEU A 62 5.52 -11.46 17.18
C LEU A 62 4.55 -10.75 16.23
N ALA A 63 3.95 -11.47 15.29
CA ALA A 63 3.01 -10.92 14.33
C ALA A 63 1.77 -10.32 15.02
N ILE A 64 1.18 -11.05 15.97
CA ILE A 64 0.02 -10.58 16.72
C ILE A 64 0.38 -9.39 17.61
N CYS A 65 1.52 -9.46 18.33
CA CYS A 65 1.98 -8.35 19.16
C CYS A 65 2.19 -7.07 18.35
N LEU A 66 2.88 -7.14 17.21
CA LEU A 66 3.08 -5.99 16.32
C LEU A 66 1.76 -5.45 15.77
N LEU A 67 0.81 -6.32 15.45
CA LEU A 67 -0.51 -5.90 14.97
C LEU A 67 -1.27 -5.14 16.05
N ILE A 68 -1.31 -5.66 17.29
CA ILE A 68 -1.97 -5.00 18.42
C ILE A 68 -1.33 -3.64 18.70
N VAL A 69 0.01 -3.58 18.78
CA VAL A 69 0.73 -2.31 18.96
C VAL A 69 0.41 -1.32 17.83
N ASN A 70 0.40 -1.79 16.60
CA ASN A 70 0.07 -0.95 15.44
C ASN A 70 -1.35 -0.39 15.54
N ILE A 71 -2.34 -1.20 15.91
CA ILE A 71 -3.73 -0.76 16.09
C ILE A 71 -3.82 0.30 17.20
N ILE A 72 -3.19 0.06 18.35
CA ILE A 72 -3.19 1.01 19.47
C ILE A 72 -2.54 2.33 19.05
N LEU A 73 -1.37 2.28 18.43
CA LEU A 73 -0.66 3.47 17.97
C LEU A 73 -1.45 4.22 16.90
N SER A 74 -2.16 3.54 16.02
CA SER A 74 -2.98 4.17 14.98
C SER A 74 -4.16 4.98 15.55
N GLN A 75 -4.62 4.69 16.78
CA GLN A 75 -5.65 5.48 17.46
C GLN A 75 -5.09 6.73 18.16
N ILE A 76 -3.82 6.70 18.53
CA ILE A 76 -3.17 7.78 19.29
C ILE A 76 -2.47 8.77 18.35
N LEU A 77 -1.87 8.26 17.27
CA LEU A 77 -1.10 9.06 16.33
C LEU A 77 -2.01 9.88 15.40
N PRO A 78 -1.62 11.10 15.05
CA PRO A 78 -2.36 11.89 14.07
C PRO A 78 -2.39 11.18 12.72
N ARG A 79 -3.53 11.29 12.04
CA ARG A 79 -3.75 10.67 10.74
C ARG A 79 -2.73 11.15 9.72
N THR A 80 -2.13 10.21 9.01
CA THR A 80 -1.29 10.48 7.84
C THR A 80 -2.12 10.34 6.58
N ASP A 81 -2.11 11.35 5.72
CA ASP A 81 -2.81 11.33 4.44
C ASP A 81 -1.90 11.92 3.36
N MET A 82 -1.23 11.03 2.63
CA MET A 82 -0.29 11.44 1.58
C MET A 82 -0.96 12.16 0.42
N ALA A 83 -2.26 11.91 0.16
CA ALA A 83 -2.97 12.60 -0.92
C ALA A 83 -3.16 14.09 -0.63
N TRP A 84 -3.25 14.45 0.65
CA TRP A 84 -3.38 15.84 1.12
C TRP A 84 -2.09 16.39 1.73
N ASN A 85 -0.95 15.74 1.43
CA ASN A 85 0.37 16.10 1.99
C ASN A 85 0.37 16.22 3.51
N ASN A 86 -0.43 15.42 4.20
CA ASN A 86 -0.44 15.37 5.66
C ASN A 86 0.42 14.20 6.14
N CYS A 87 1.61 14.51 6.65
CA CYS A 87 2.57 13.49 7.10
C CYS A 87 2.40 13.12 8.59
N GLY A 88 1.51 13.78 9.33
CA GLY A 88 1.35 13.55 10.77
C GLY A 88 2.68 13.73 11.53
N TRP A 89 2.92 12.90 12.55
CA TRP A 89 4.21 12.85 13.26
C TRP A 89 5.17 11.93 12.55
N TYR A 90 6.04 12.49 11.72
CA TYR A 90 6.92 11.77 10.78
C TYR A 90 7.54 10.49 11.34
N GLY A 91 8.35 10.60 12.41
CA GLY A 91 9.10 9.46 12.94
C GLY A 91 8.19 8.35 13.49
N LEU A 92 7.21 8.72 14.31
CA LEU A 92 6.31 7.76 14.95
C LEU A 92 5.35 7.12 13.94
N ASN A 93 4.79 7.91 13.04
CA ASN A 93 3.93 7.38 11.98
C ASN A 93 4.69 6.47 11.02
N ALA A 94 5.95 6.79 10.71
CA ALA A 94 6.80 5.95 9.87
C ALA A 94 7.11 4.61 10.54
N ILE A 95 7.48 4.62 11.83
CA ILE A 95 7.73 3.38 12.60
C ILE A 95 6.45 2.53 12.67
N ASN A 96 5.31 3.17 12.93
CA ASN A 96 4.03 2.47 12.98
C ASN A 96 3.66 1.84 11.63
N ALA A 97 3.83 2.56 10.52
CA ALA A 97 3.57 2.05 9.17
C ALA A 97 4.49 0.86 8.81
N ILE A 98 5.79 0.95 9.14
CA ILE A 98 6.75 -0.13 8.91
C ILE A 98 6.40 -1.35 9.78
N GLY A 99 6.10 -1.13 11.07
CA GLY A 99 5.71 -2.18 11.99
C GLY A 99 4.44 -2.90 11.56
N GLY A 100 3.40 -2.16 11.13
CA GLY A 100 2.16 -2.71 10.61
C GLY A 100 2.36 -3.50 9.33
N THR A 101 3.16 -2.99 8.39
CA THR A 101 3.51 -3.71 7.16
C THR A 101 4.23 -5.02 7.47
N PHE A 102 5.19 -5.00 8.40
CA PHE A 102 5.91 -6.20 8.82
C PHE A 102 4.99 -7.21 9.51
N ALA A 103 4.07 -6.75 10.37
CA ALA A 103 3.05 -7.60 10.99
C ALA A 103 2.19 -8.32 9.96
N ILE A 104 1.69 -7.60 8.94
CA ILE A 104 0.88 -8.18 7.87
C ILE A 104 1.69 -9.22 7.07
N ILE A 105 2.95 -8.95 6.76
CA ILE A 105 3.82 -9.91 6.05
C ILE A 105 4.01 -11.17 6.87
N LEU A 106 4.25 -11.05 8.18
CA LEU A 106 4.40 -12.21 9.07
C LEU A 106 3.12 -13.03 9.15
N ILE A 107 1.96 -12.39 9.29
CA ILE A 107 0.65 -13.04 9.31
C ILE A 107 0.43 -13.78 7.99
N THR A 108 0.70 -13.12 6.86
CA THR A 108 0.56 -13.72 5.56
C THR A 108 1.42 -14.97 5.40
N LYS A 109 2.69 -14.90 5.78
CA LYS A 109 3.58 -16.07 5.76
C LYS A 109 3.09 -17.21 6.65
N THR A 110 2.63 -16.86 7.84
CA THR A 110 2.21 -17.85 8.84
C THR A 110 0.95 -18.62 8.41
N TYR A 111 -0.04 -17.89 7.88
CA TYR A 111 -1.35 -18.47 7.58
C TYR A 111 -1.51 -18.88 6.12
N PHE A 112 -0.90 -18.16 5.18
CA PHE A 112 -1.11 -18.40 3.75
C PHE A 112 -0.11 -19.38 3.12
N ASP A 113 1.09 -19.54 3.68
CA ASP A 113 2.06 -20.52 3.14
C ASP A 113 1.59 -21.96 3.36
N ASN A 114 0.87 -22.22 4.47
CA ASN A 114 0.39 -23.55 4.82
C ASN A 114 -1.00 -23.90 4.24
N ILE A 115 -1.68 -22.95 3.59
CA ILE A 115 -3.01 -23.19 3.04
C ILE A 115 -2.87 -23.54 1.55
N TYR A 116 -3.14 -24.80 1.20
CA TYR A 116 -3.25 -25.24 -0.19
C TYR A 116 -4.31 -24.42 -0.94
N ALA A 117 -4.00 -24.01 -2.15
CA ALA A 117 -4.78 -23.28 -3.16
C ALA A 117 -6.23 -22.93 -2.82
N THR A 118 -6.45 -22.13 -1.79
CA THR A 118 -7.78 -21.58 -1.49
C THR A 118 -8.12 -20.47 -2.50
N PRO A 119 -9.40 -20.25 -2.82
CA PRO A 119 -9.82 -19.15 -3.69
C PRO A 119 -9.29 -17.78 -3.20
N ILE A 120 -9.12 -17.62 -1.89
CA ILE A 120 -8.53 -16.42 -1.28
C ILE A 120 -7.06 -16.24 -1.71
N LYS A 121 -6.24 -17.30 -1.66
CA LYS A 121 -4.84 -17.24 -2.09
C LYS A 121 -4.72 -16.91 -3.58
N LEU A 122 -5.60 -17.48 -4.40
CA LEU A 122 -5.65 -17.21 -5.83
C LEU A 122 -6.03 -15.75 -6.11
N PHE A 123 -7.00 -15.22 -5.37
CA PHE A 123 -7.39 -13.81 -5.46
C PHE A 123 -6.23 -12.87 -5.12
N PHE A 124 -5.55 -13.06 -3.99
CA PHE A 124 -4.41 -12.22 -3.61
C PHE A 124 -3.24 -12.35 -4.58
N LYS A 125 -2.96 -13.55 -5.09
CA LYS A 125 -1.95 -13.75 -6.14
C LYS A 125 -2.31 -12.99 -7.41
N TRP A 126 -3.58 -13.07 -7.84
CA TRP A 126 -4.07 -12.32 -8.98
C TRP A 126 -3.96 -10.80 -8.74
N ALA A 127 -4.40 -10.29 -7.59
CA ALA A 127 -4.31 -8.87 -7.24
C ALA A 127 -2.86 -8.37 -7.22
N GLY A 128 -1.94 -9.14 -6.63
CA GLY A 128 -0.52 -8.81 -6.63
C GLY A 128 0.08 -8.73 -8.03
N HIS A 129 -0.25 -9.65 -8.93
CA HIS A 129 0.19 -9.61 -10.31
C HIS A 129 -0.41 -8.46 -11.13
N ASN A 130 -1.57 -7.92 -10.71
CA ASN A 130 -2.29 -6.85 -11.42
C ASN A 130 -2.23 -5.50 -10.69
N THR A 131 -1.33 -5.34 -9.72
CA THR A 131 -1.27 -4.15 -8.86
C THR A 131 -1.24 -2.83 -9.67
N ILE A 132 -0.47 -2.77 -10.76
CA ILE A 132 -0.38 -1.57 -11.62
C ILE A 132 -1.74 -1.25 -12.25
N ILE A 133 -2.45 -2.26 -12.76
CA ILE A 133 -3.78 -2.08 -13.34
C ILE A 133 -4.78 -1.64 -12.27
N ILE A 134 -4.74 -2.30 -11.11
CA ILE A 134 -5.64 -2.00 -9.99
C ILE A 134 -5.43 -0.57 -9.51
N LEU A 135 -4.20 -0.16 -9.25
CA LEU A 135 -3.89 1.20 -8.79
C LEU A 135 -4.24 2.27 -9.84
N GLY A 136 -3.90 2.02 -11.11
CA GLY A 136 -4.14 2.99 -12.17
C GLY A 136 -5.61 3.19 -12.51
N LEU A 137 -6.42 2.14 -12.48
CA LEU A 137 -7.81 2.19 -12.91
C LEU A 137 -8.83 2.28 -11.77
N SER A 138 -8.48 1.86 -10.55
CA SER A 138 -9.42 1.80 -9.43
C SER A 138 -10.10 3.14 -9.13
N GLN A 139 -9.34 4.23 -9.13
CA GLN A 139 -9.87 5.56 -8.86
C GLN A 139 -10.86 6.02 -9.93
N ILE A 140 -10.51 5.83 -11.20
CA ILE A 140 -11.35 6.20 -12.33
C ILE A 140 -12.66 5.41 -12.30
N ILE A 141 -12.55 4.08 -12.20
CA ILE A 141 -13.71 3.18 -12.19
C ILE A 141 -14.60 3.45 -10.96
N SER A 142 -14.00 3.65 -9.79
CA SER A 142 -14.74 3.98 -8.55
C SER A 142 -15.58 5.25 -8.71
N THR A 143 -15.04 6.28 -9.40
CA THR A 143 -15.77 7.52 -9.67
C THR A 143 -16.99 7.27 -10.58
N TYR A 144 -16.82 6.52 -11.66
CA TYR A 144 -17.92 6.18 -12.55
C TYR A 144 -18.99 5.29 -11.88
N ILE A 145 -18.56 4.32 -11.07
CA ILE A 145 -19.49 3.50 -10.29
C ILE A 145 -20.28 4.38 -9.32
N LYS A 146 -19.61 5.34 -8.64
CA LYS A 146 -20.29 6.28 -7.73
C LYS A 146 -21.36 7.08 -8.45
N ILE A 147 -21.06 7.61 -9.63
CA ILE A 147 -22.03 8.34 -10.46
C ILE A 147 -23.18 7.42 -10.87
N GLY A 148 -22.89 6.21 -11.36
CA GLY A 148 -23.93 5.24 -11.71
C GLY A 148 -24.86 4.92 -10.54
N PHE A 149 -24.30 4.66 -9.36
CA PHE A 149 -25.09 4.34 -8.16
C PHE A 149 -25.91 5.53 -7.61
N SER A 150 -25.56 6.77 -7.95
CA SER A 150 -26.36 7.94 -7.56
C SER A 150 -27.75 7.98 -8.25
N TYR A 151 -27.88 7.29 -9.37
CA TYR A 151 -29.16 7.16 -10.08
C TYR A 151 -30.07 6.03 -9.52
N PHE A 152 -29.53 5.15 -8.67
CA PHE A 152 -30.27 4.06 -8.05
C PHE A 152 -30.49 4.38 -6.56
N SER A 153 -31.72 4.24 -6.09
CA SER A 153 -32.11 4.43 -4.69
C SER A 153 -31.60 3.27 -3.82
N VAL A 154 -30.29 3.06 -3.75
CA VAL A 154 -29.68 2.00 -2.93
C VAL A 154 -29.53 2.49 -1.49
N PRO A 155 -29.90 1.68 -0.47
CA PRO A 155 -29.70 2.04 0.93
C PRO A 155 -28.24 2.45 1.23
N GLU A 156 -28.05 3.52 2.00
CA GLU A 156 -26.73 4.09 2.28
C GLU A 156 -25.73 3.08 2.87
N ILE A 157 -26.22 2.16 3.70
CA ILE A 157 -25.38 1.12 4.33
C ILE A 157 -24.86 0.10 3.32
N MET A 158 -25.66 -0.27 2.33
CA MET A 158 -25.29 -1.27 1.31
C MET A 158 -24.50 -0.68 0.15
N ASN A 159 -24.62 0.61 -0.07
CA ASN A 159 -23.99 1.31 -1.19
C ASN A 159 -22.46 1.16 -1.26
N PRO A 160 -21.68 1.36 -0.18
CA PRO A 160 -20.23 1.17 -0.24
C PRO A 160 -19.83 -0.28 -0.53
N PHE A 161 -20.53 -1.26 0.05
CA PHE A 161 -20.23 -2.69 -0.16
C PHE A 161 -20.47 -3.09 -1.62
N LEU A 162 -21.63 -2.77 -2.17
CA LEU A 162 -21.96 -3.07 -3.57
C LEU A 162 -20.99 -2.38 -4.54
N ARG A 163 -20.65 -1.12 -4.29
CA ARG A 163 -19.66 -0.40 -5.12
C ARG A 163 -18.30 -1.10 -5.15
N HIS A 164 -17.82 -1.59 -3.99
CA HIS A 164 -16.56 -2.32 -3.95
C HIS A 164 -16.64 -3.67 -4.67
N MET A 165 -17.75 -4.40 -4.55
CA MET A 165 -17.94 -5.64 -5.30
C MET A 165 -17.90 -5.39 -6.82
N PHE A 166 -18.66 -4.40 -7.30
CA PHE A 166 -18.65 -4.03 -8.73
C PHE A 166 -17.26 -3.58 -9.19
N LEU A 167 -16.56 -2.79 -8.38
CA LEU A 167 -15.19 -2.36 -8.66
C LEU A 167 -14.26 -3.56 -8.90
N TRP A 168 -14.27 -4.55 -8.02
CA TRP A 168 -13.42 -5.74 -8.16
C TRP A 168 -13.78 -6.59 -9.37
N ILE A 169 -15.06 -6.75 -9.68
CA ILE A 169 -15.51 -7.47 -10.88
C ILE A 169 -15.02 -6.77 -12.14
N ILE A 170 -15.19 -5.46 -12.24
CA ILE A 170 -14.75 -4.68 -13.41
C ILE A 170 -13.23 -4.73 -13.55
N LEU A 171 -12.49 -4.55 -12.46
CA LEU A 171 -11.02 -4.64 -12.47
C LEU A 171 -10.54 -6.03 -12.88
N TYR A 172 -11.22 -7.09 -12.47
CA TYR A 172 -10.92 -8.44 -12.90
C TYR A 172 -11.05 -8.61 -14.41
N ILE A 173 -12.18 -8.21 -14.97
CA ILE A 173 -12.43 -8.29 -16.40
C ILE A 173 -11.42 -7.43 -17.19
N LEU A 174 -11.20 -6.19 -16.77
CA LEU A 174 -10.25 -5.29 -17.41
C LEU A 174 -8.81 -5.84 -17.32
N SER A 175 -8.43 -6.47 -16.23
CA SER A 175 -7.09 -7.06 -16.10
C SER A 175 -6.85 -8.15 -17.14
N ILE A 176 -7.86 -8.97 -17.45
CA ILE A 176 -7.78 -10.00 -18.50
C ILE A 176 -7.64 -9.35 -19.87
N ILE A 177 -8.45 -8.34 -20.17
CA ILE A 177 -8.42 -7.63 -21.45
C ILE A 177 -7.07 -6.95 -21.66
N ILE A 178 -6.59 -6.20 -20.67
CA ILE A 178 -5.33 -5.45 -20.77
C ILE A 178 -4.14 -6.41 -20.95
N ARG A 179 -4.11 -7.52 -20.21
CA ARG A 179 -3.06 -8.52 -20.40
C ARG A 179 -3.06 -9.15 -21.78
N LYS A 180 -4.23 -9.40 -22.33
CA LYS A 180 -4.36 -10.02 -23.64
C LYS A 180 -3.99 -9.07 -24.79
N TYR A 181 -4.44 -7.81 -24.73
CA TYR A 181 -4.31 -6.88 -25.84
C TYR A 181 -3.18 -5.85 -25.68
N PHE A 182 -2.79 -5.57 -24.43
CA PHE A 182 -1.79 -4.53 -24.11
C PHE A 182 -0.69 -5.01 -23.14
N PRO A 183 -0.02 -6.17 -23.40
CA PRO A 183 0.98 -6.71 -22.47
C PRO A 183 2.15 -5.76 -22.23
N ARG A 184 2.50 -4.93 -23.24
CA ARG A 184 3.61 -3.96 -23.13
C ARG A 184 3.35 -2.85 -22.11
N ILE A 185 2.09 -2.45 -21.88
CA ILE A 185 1.74 -1.40 -20.90
C ILE A 185 2.05 -1.89 -19.47
N ILE A 186 1.98 -3.19 -19.23
CA ILE A 186 2.22 -3.81 -17.92
C ILE A 186 3.70 -4.26 -17.76
N GLY A 187 4.55 -3.96 -18.74
CA GLY A 187 5.96 -4.39 -18.72
C GLY A 187 6.16 -5.89 -18.97
N GLN A 188 5.17 -6.59 -19.51
CA GLN A 188 5.30 -7.97 -19.97
C GLN A 188 5.81 -7.97 -21.42
N LYS A 189 6.89 -8.73 -21.65
CA LYS A 189 7.46 -8.96 -22.99
C LYS A 189 6.62 -9.96 -23.75
#